data_3d87c18514094e01c8c28f54330a524d
#
_entry.id   3d87c18514094e01c8c28f54330a524d
#
_cell.length_a   1.000
_cell.length_b   1.000
_cell.length_c   1.000
_cell.angle_alpha   90.00
_cell.angle_beta   90.00
_cell.angle_gamma   90.00
#
_symmetry.space_group_name_H-M   'P 1'
#
loop_
_entity.id
_entity.type
_entity.pdbx_description
1 polymer ?
#
loop_
_entity_poly.entity_id
_entity_poly.type
_entity_poly.pdbx_seq_one_letter_code
_entity_poly.pdbx_strand_id
1 'polypeptide(L)'
;MLCDPDFGVQGKAVELLVQLKDPGTIPHLVDALKDESEYTRRSAVEVLNELADADSIKYLLNAIGDNDWWVRSRACDALASIGGPKVTNAALHLIRDEDENIRRSAIEILNQTRDERAVVHLIAATKDPDWWVRERAADALGDIGSSEAMPALIEMLAADDKSVPAALRALAKVGDERIVHKLMPLTKHEENEVRIEAIKTLSMVTSEQTTEDVKTRIAASAKGRDEMVKHAASDALARIEHRLSDSIIGLSARNHRLSDTGQSLPPSDMSAATAILPTIATDNRINIDELEPNDMIEGRYRYIGKVGKGAFGTVLLVEDTVVNEQLILKFLNSAISTDDEMMNRFVHELRFSRKITHNNVIRIYDFLKLSGNYAISMEYFPSHTLGAEIKKKKPMPLGKALSWVKDIALGMAEAHQAGVVHRDLKPANLLINDDGLLKIVDFGVAAAAGPESGDAQLTKTGYVIGSPKYMAPEQILGKKVGHHADIYSLGVVMYEMLTGTPPYSKGDHMAVMYQHVQGNCTPCEELNPNIPESIAVIVRKAMSIEIKDRYDSMQELVIALDDLKSNQT
;
A
#
# COMPACT_ATOMS: atom_id res chain seq x y z
N MET A 1 -29.05 -4.53 18.53
CA MET A 1 -28.72 -4.24 17.13
C MET A 1 -27.34 -4.81 16.75
N LEU A 2 -26.29 -4.66 17.56
CA LEU A 2 -24.98 -5.29 17.25
C LEU A 2 -25.03 -6.83 17.30
N CYS A 3 -25.95 -7.41 18.06
CA CYS A 3 -26.21 -8.86 18.14
C CYS A 3 -27.34 -9.31 17.20
N ASP A 4 -27.75 -8.50 16.23
CA ASP A 4 -28.79 -8.86 15.29
C ASP A 4 -28.28 -9.92 14.31
N PRO A 5 -29.03 -10.97 13.99
CA PRO A 5 -28.61 -11.97 13.01
C PRO A 5 -28.50 -11.41 11.59
N ASP A 6 -29.10 -10.27 11.28
CA ASP A 6 -28.96 -9.58 10.00
C ASP A 6 -27.74 -8.66 10.02
N PHE A 7 -26.74 -8.99 9.22
CA PHE A 7 -25.49 -8.21 9.09
C PHE A 7 -25.73 -6.79 8.56
N GLY A 8 -26.80 -6.54 7.80
CA GLY A 8 -27.18 -5.20 7.36
C GLY A 8 -27.64 -4.32 8.54
N VAL A 9 -28.35 -4.91 9.50
CA VAL A 9 -28.74 -4.24 10.74
C VAL A 9 -27.51 -3.97 11.62
N GLN A 10 -26.62 -4.96 11.76
CA GLN A 10 -25.35 -4.77 12.50
C GLN A 10 -24.51 -3.65 11.89
N GLY A 11 -24.26 -3.68 10.58
CA GLY A 11 -23.47 -2.66 9.89
C GLY A 11 -24.05 -1.26 10.02
N LYS A 12 -25.39 -1.14 9.91
CA LYS A 12 -26.07 0.15 10.11
C LYS A 12 -25.96 0.64 11.55
N ALA A 13 -26.04 -0.27 12.52
CA ALA A 13 -25.84 0.07 13.92
C ALA A 13 -24.41 0.56 14.19
N VAL A 14 -23.40 -0.08 13.62
CA VAL A 14 -21.99 0.36 13.69
C VAL A 14 -21.85 1.77 13.11
N GLU A 15 -22.34 2.00 11.87
CA GLU A 15 -22.30 3.33 11.25
C GLU A 15 -22.91 4.43 12.13
N LEU A 16 -24.07 4.16 12.70
CA LEU A 16 -24.78 5.13 13.54
C LEU A 16 -24.02 5.39 14.85
N LEU A 17 -23.51 4.35 15.51
CA LEU A 17 -22.74 4.49 16.75
C LEU A 17 -21.43 5.25 16.53
N VAL A 18 -20.73 4.98 15.40
CA VAL A 18 -19.54 5.72 14.99
C VAL A 18 -19.85 7.20 14.71
N GLN A 19 -20.99 7.48 14.06
CA GLN A 19 -21.41 8.88 13.81
C GLN A 19 -21.81 9.62 15.08
N LEU A 20 -22.48 8.96 16.03
CA LEU A 20 -22.90 9.55 17.29
C LEU A 20 -21.71 9.91 18.20
N LYS A 21 -20.63 9.14 18.15
CA LYS A 21 -19.43 9.30 19.00
C LYS A 21 -19.76 9.52 20.48
N ASP A 22 -20.76 8.80 21.00
CA ASP A 22 -21.22 8.95 22.38
C ASP A 22 -20.49 7.95 23.31
N PRO A 23 -19.60 8.42 24.22
CA PRO A 23 -18.92 7.57 25.19
C PRO A 23 -19.89 6.80 26.12
N GLY A 24 -21.14 7.27 26.28
CA GLY A 24 -22.19 6.56 27.02
C GLY A 24 -22.51 5.17 26.46
N THR A 25 -22.11 4.87 25.22
CA THR A 25 -22.28 3.55 24.60
C THR A 25 -21.24 2.52 25.03
N ILE A 26 -20.11 2.94 25.60
CA ILE A 26 -18.98 2.06 25.99
C ILE A 26 -19.41 0.87 26.85
N PRO A 27 -20.22 1.01 27.90
CA PRO A 27 -20.64 -0.14 28.71
C PRO A 27 -21.35 -1.23 27.91
N HIS A 28 -22.19 -0.83 26.94
CA HIS A 28 -22.90 -1.77 26.07
C HIS A 28 -21.99 -2.44 25.03
N LEU A 29 -21.01 -1.71 24.52
CA LEU A 29 -19.97 -2.25 23.62
C LEU A 29 -19.08 -3.26 24.34
N VAL A 30 -18.75 -2.99 25.59
CA VAL A 30 -17.99 -3.91 26.46
C VAL A 30 -18.73 -5.23 26.69
N ASP A 31 -20.05 -5.19 26.83
CA ASP A 31 -20.83 -6.41 26.94
C ASP A 31 -20.88 -7.16 25.60
N ALA A 32 -20.97 -6.45 24.49
CA ALA A 32 -20.92 -7.03 23.15
C ALA A 32 -19.54 -7.64 22.81
N LEU A 33 -18.43 -7.17 23.41
CA LEU A 33 -17.11 -7.82 23.28
C LEU A 33 -17.05 -9.22 23.92
N LYS A 34 -18.02 -9.62 24.73
CA LYS A 34 -18.10 -10.93 25.39
C LYS A 34 -19.08 -11.87 24.69
N ASP A 35 -19.69 -11.45 23.60
CA ASP A 35 -20.68 -12.23 22.88
C ASP A 35 -20.04 -13.50 22.26
N GLU A 36 -20.81 -14.57 22.17
CA GLU A 36 -20.37 -15.81 21.54
C GLU A 36 -20.08 -15.62 20.03
N SER A 37 -20.88 -14.76 19.39
CA SER A 37 -20.71 -14.40 17.98
C SER A 37 -19.48 -13.51 17.77
N GLU A 38 -18.55 -13.97 16.96
CA GLU A 38 -17.40 -13.18 16.53
C GLU A 38 -17.81 -11.89 15.79
N TYR A 39 -18.93 -11.91 15.08
CA TYR A 39 -19.46 -10.74 14.36
C TYR A 39 -19.89 -9.64 15.30
N THR A 40 -20.55 -10.02 16.40
CA THR A 40 -20.93 -9.06 17.47
C THR A 40 -19.69 -8.46 18.09
N ARG A 41 -18.67 -9.29 18.41
CA ARG A 41 -17.40 -8.81 18.97
C ARG A 41 -16.63 -7.91 17.99
N ARG A 42 -16.60 -8.26 16.69
CA ARG A 42 -16.02 -7.42 15.63
C ARG A 42 -16.71 -6.06 15.56
N SER A 43 -18.03 -6.04 15.52
CA SER A 43 -18.82 -4.80 15.50
C SER A 43 -18.55 -3.93 16.72
N ALA A 44 -18.44 -4.53 17.89
CA ALA A 44 -18.18 -3.82 19.14
C ALA A 44 -16.77 -3.19 19.16
N VAL A 45 -15.75 -3.96 18.77
CA VAL A 45 -14.36 -3.45 18.75
C VAL A 45 -14.18 -2.35 17.71
N GLU A 46 -14.88 -2.43 16.57
CA GLU A 46 -14.85 -1.39 15.53
C GLU A 46 -15.37 -0.05 16.06
N VAL A 47 -16.51 -0.06 16.75
CA VAL A 47 -17.05 1.17 17.37
C VAL A 47 -16.09 1.69 18.45
N LEU A 48 -15.51 0.81 19.27
CA LEU A 48 -14.54 1.22 20.30
C LEU A 48 -13.25 1.81 19.70
N ASN A 49 -12.80 1.29 18.56
CA ASN A 49 -11.68 1.83 17.81
C ASN A 49 -11.95 3.26 17.33
N GLU A 50 -13.13 3.51 16.77
CA GLU A 50 -13.51 4.83 16.28
C GLU A 50 -13.81 5.85 17.40
N LEU A 51 -14.25 5.37 18.56
CA LEU A 51 -14.43 6.23 19.74
C LEU A 51 -13.08 6.63 20.35
N ALA A 52 -12.10 5.76 20.32
CA ALA A 52 -10.75 5.95 20.87
C ALA A 52 -10.74 6.52 22.31
N ASP A 53 -11.65 6.05 23.15
CA ASP A 53 -11.85 6.56 24.50
C ASP A 53 -11.02 5.83 25.53
N ALA A 54 -10.38 6.57 26.45
CA ALA A 54 -9.48 6.02 27.47
C ALA A 54 -10.17 5.07 28.47
N ASP A 55 -11.48 5.17 28.67
CA ASP A 55 -12.23 4.28 29.54
C ASP A 55 -12.40 2.88 28.94
N SER A 56 -12.19 2.73 27.64
CA SER A 56 -12.20 1.44 26.95
C SER A 56 -10.89 0.66 27.06
N ILE A 57 -9.77 1.26 27.47
CA ILE A 57 -8.42 0.64 27.50
C ILE A 57 -8.42 -0.74 28.15
N LYS A 58 -9.00 -0.87 29.34
CA LYS A 58 -9.04 -2.14 30.07
C LYS A 58 -9.68 -3.28 29.28
N TYR A 59 -10.72 -2.97 28.53
CA TYR A 59 -11.52 -3.94 27.79
C TYR A 59 -10.86 -4.29 26.45
N LEU A 60 -10.23 -3.30 25.83
CA LEU A 60 -9.43 -3.50 24.62
C LEU A 60 -8.18 -4.35 24.93
N LEU A 61 -7.55 -4.18 26.10
CA LEU A 61 -6.45 -5.05 26.55
C LEU A 61 -6.90 -6.51 26.73
N ASN A 62 -8.14 -6.77 27.09
CA ASN A 62 -8.66 -8.14 27.11
C ASN A 62 -8.95 -8.64 25.68
N ALA A 63 -9.40 -7.78 24.79
CA ALA A 63 -9.73 -8.13 23.42
C ALA A 63 -8.52 -8.46 22.54
N ILE A 64 -7.28 -8.07 22.92
CA ILE A 64 -6.06 -8.53 22.23
C ILE A 64 -5.77 -10.02 22.41
N GLY A 65 -6.44 -10.69 23.36
CA GLY A 65 -6.41 -12.14 23.54
C GLY A 65 -7.60 -12.87 22.93
N ASP A 66 -8.44 -12.21 22.12
CA ASP A 66 -9.60 -12.83 21.48
C ASP A 66 -9.20 -13.96 20.54
N ASN A 67 -10.03 -15.00 20.42
CA ASN A 67 -9.82 -16.07 19.46
C ASN A 67 -9.87 -15.59 18.00
N ASP A 68 -10.67 -14.56 17.74
CA ASP A 68 -10.80 -13.97 16.43
C ASP A 68 -9.68 -12.94 16.15
N TRP A 69 -8.93 -13.19 15.10
CA TRP A 69 -7.78 -12.36 14.73
C TRP A 69 -8.14 -10.89 14.44
N TRP A 70 -9.37 -10.65 13.90
CA TRP A 70 -9.84 -9.31 13.59
C TRP A 70 -10.08 -8.50 14.86
N VAL A 71 -10.74 -9.11 15.86
CA VAL A 71 -10.96 -8.49 17.16
C VAL A 71 -9.63 -8.11 17.80
N ARG A 72 -8.63 -9.02 17.74
CA ARG A 72 -7.27 -8.72 18.24
C ARG A 72 -6.65 -7.53 17.52
N SER A 73 -6.66 -7.53 16.18
CA SER A 73 -6.05 -6.46 15.38
C SER A 73 -6.70 -5.11 15.65
N ARG A 74 -8.03 -5.04 15.67
CA ARG A 74 -8.76 -3.80 15.95
C ARG A 74 -8.58 -3.29 17.38
N ALA A 75 -8.46 -4.20 18.33
CA ALA A 75 -8.15 -3.83 19.70
C ALA A 75 -6.75 -3.19 19.80
N CYS A 76 -5.77 -3.70 19.05
CA CYS A 76 -4.43 -3.11 18.96
C CYS A 76 -4.48 -1.71 18.34
N ASP A 77 -5.20 -1.53 17.21
CA ASP A 77 -5.36 -0.24 16.56
C ASP A 77 -6.02 0.79 17.50
N ALA A 78 -7.09 0.38 18.18
CA ALA A 78 -7.78 1.22 19.15
C ALA A 78 -6.87 1.65 20.31
N LEU A 79 -6.13 0.69 20.88
CA LEU A 79 -5.15 0.97 21.94
C LEU A 79 -4.05 1.92 21.48
N ALA A 80 -3.51 1.70 20.28
CA ALA A 80 -2.49 2.57 19.71
C ALA A 80 -3.02 3.98 19.43
N SER A 81 -4.27 4.10 18.95
CA SER A 81 -4.94 5.39 18.71
C SER A 81 -5.21 6.15 20.01
N ILE A 82 -5.61 5.45 21.07
CA ILE A 82 -5.78 6.05 22.41
C ILE A 82 -4.40 6.48 22.96
N GLY A 83 -3.39 5.62 22.80
CA GLY A 83 -2.01 5.91 23.20
C GLY A 83 -1.82 6.18 24.71
N GLY A 84 -0.73 6.88 24.99
CA GLY A 84 -0.42 7.38 26.32
C GLY A 84 0.19 6.34 27.27
N PRO A 85 0.60 6.79 28.49
CA PRO A 85 1.40 5.97 29.40
C PRO A 85 0.74 4.67 29.86
N LYS A 86 -0.60 4.63 29.96
CA LYS A 86 -1.33 3.42 30.39
C LYS A 86 -1.23 2.32 29.33
N VAL A 87 -1.41 2.67 28.05
CA VAL A 87 -1.32 1.73 26.93
C VAL A 87 0.10 1.23 26.77
N THR A 88 1.09 2.14 26.74
CA THR A 88 2.50 1.77 26.64
C THR A 88 2.91 0.84 27.78
N ASN A 89 2.57 1.16 29.04
CA ASN A 89 2.93 0.32 30.18
C ASN A 89 2.30 -1.07 30.09
N ALA A 90 1.04 -1.17 29.64
CA ALA A 90 0.40 -2.47 29.45
C ALA A 90 1.12 -3.28 28.35
N ALA A 91 1.42 -2.67 27.20
CA ALA A 91 2.13 -3.32 26.11
C ALA A 91 3.54 -3.78 26.54
N LEU A 92 4.27 -2.98 27.34
CA LEU A 92 5.58 -3.35 27.92
C LEU A 92 5.50 -4.57 28.84
N HIS A 93 4.36 -4.84 29.46
CA HIS A 93 4.12 -6.08 30.22
C HIS A 93 3.83 -7.25 29.30
N LEU A 94 2.91 -7.06 28.35
CA LEU A 94 2.40 -8.09 27.47
C LEU A 94 3.41 -8.59 26.42
N ILE A 95 4.44 -7.81 26.10
CA ILE A 95 5.52 -8.24 25.20
C ILE A 95 6.33 -9.45 25.75
N ARG A 96 6.11 -9.82 27.01
CA ARG A 96 6.74 -10.97 27.67
C ARG A 96 5.76 -12.08 28.00
N ASP A 97 4.55 -12.03 27.46
CA ASP A 97 3.52 -13.04 27.69
C ASP A 97 3.94 -14.41 27.14
N GLU A 98 3.44 -15.49 27.74
CA GLU A 98 3.70 -16.85 27.28
C GLU A 98 3.04 -17.11 25.91
N ASP A 99 1.87 -16.52 25.67
CA ASP A 99 1.14 -16.63 24.40
C ASP A 99 1.78 -15.74 23.32
N GLU A 100 2.19 -16.36 22.22
CA GLU A 100 2.79 -15.66 21.08
C GLU A 100 1.87 -14.61 20.45
N ASN A 101 0.55 -14.83 20.43
CA ASN A 101 -0.40 -13.88 19.84
C ASN A 101 -0.51 -12.62 20.71
N ILE A 102 -0.41 -12.76 22.03
CA ILE A 102 -0.38 -11.62 22.95
C ILE A 102 0.92 -10.84 22.76
N ARG A 103 2.08 -11.52 22.64
CA ARG A 103 3.34 -10.84 22.36
C ARG A 103 3.32 -10.12 21.01
N ARG A 104 2.75 -10.75 19.97
CA ARG A 104 2.55 -10.12 18.65
C ARG A 104 1.70 -8.86 18.78
N SER A 105 0.57 -8.92 19.49
CA SER A 105 -0.30 -7.76 19.72
C SER A 105 0.43 -6.64 20.48
N ALA A 106 1.19 -7.00 21.52
CA ALA A 106 1.94 -6.04 22.32
C ALA A 106 3.00 -5.30 21.50
N ILE A 107 3.74 -6.03 20.63
CA ILE A 107 4.78 -5.42 19.82
C ILE A 107 4.20 -4.50 18.76
N GLU A 108 3.02 -4.84 18.20
CA GLU A 108 2.31 -3.98 17.25
C GLU A 108 1.90 -2.66 17.89
N ILE A 109 1.34 -2.70 19.12
CA ILE A 109 1.01 -1.49 19.88
C ILE A 109 2.26 -0.63 20.11
N LEU A 110 3.40 -1.25 20.48
CA LEU A 110 4.66 -0.52 20.75
C LEU A 110 5.25 0.07 19.45
N ASN A 111 5.12 -0.64 18.35
CA ASN A 111 5.55 -0.16 17.03
C ASN A 111 4.77 1.09 16.59
N GLN A 112 3.45 1.09 16.80
CA GLN A 112 2.60 2.24 16.44
C GLN A 112 2.78 3.42 17.39
N THR A 113 2.95 3.20 18.69
CA THR A 113 3.11 4.26 19.70
C THR A 113 4.48 4.94 19.66
N ARG A 114 5.52 4.26 19.17
CA ARG A 114 6.91 4.76 19.05
C ARG A 114 7.46 5.39 20.33
N ASP A 115 7.09 4.86 21.47
CA ASP A 115 7.50 5.38 22.78
C ASP A 115 8.94 4.96 23.11
N GLU A 116 9.83 5.93 23.35
CA GLU A 116 11.25 5.67 23.67
C GLU A 116 11.45 4.74 24.87
N ARG A 117 10.50 4.69 25.80
CA ARG A 117 10.53 3.77 26.95
C ARG A 117 10.49 2.30 26.53
N ALA A 118 10.01 2.01 25.32
CA ALA A 118 9.96 0.66 24.78
C ALA A 118 11.34 0.13 24.34
N VAL A 119 12.35 0.98 24.11
CA VAL A 119 13.63 0.60 23.50
C VAL A 119 14.27 -0.61 24.18
N VAL A 120 14.39 -0.60 25.52
CA VAL A 120 15.00 -1.71 26.28
C VAL A 120 14.22 -3.02 26.12
N HIS A 121 12.88 -2.93 26.05
CA HIS A 121 12.00 -4.09 25.90
C HIS A 121 12.01 -4.61 24.45
N LEU A 122 12.04 -3.71 23.49
CA LEU A 122 12.18 -4.04 22.07
C LEU A 122 13.54 -4.69 21.78
N ILE A 123 14.64 -4.20 22.41
CA ILE A 123 15.96 -4.87 22.34
C ILE A 123 15.87 -6.30 22.88
N ALA A 124 15.14 -6.54 23.95
CA ALA A 124 14.95 -7.90 24.46
C ALA A 124 14.11 -8.75 23.47
N ALA A 125 13.09 -8.15 22.83
CA ALA A 125 12.21 -8.81 21.86
C ALA A 125 12.92 -9.17 20.54
N THR A 126 14.10 -8.59 20.23
CA THR A 126 14.91 -9.07 19.09
C THR A 126 15.43 -10.50 19.26
N LYS A 127 15.28 -11.09 20.44
CA LYS A 127 15.65 -12.48 20.77
C LYS A 127 14.44 -13.39 21.01
N ASP A 128 13.23 -12.93 20.66
CA ASP A 128 12.01 -13.72 20.81
C ASP A 128 12.09 -15.03 20.01
N PRO A 129 11.55 -16.16 20.52
CA PRO A 129 11.47 -17.39 19.75
C PRO A 129 10.66 -17.23 18.44
N ASP A 130 9.65 -16.35 18.44
CA ASP A 130 8.85 -16.06 17.26
C ASP A 130 9.58 -15.07 16.35
N TRP A 131 9.85 -15.48 15.11
CA TRP A 131 10.52 -14.66 14.09
C TRP A 131 9.75 -13.35 13.77
N TRP A 132 8.42 -13.38 13.81
CA TRP A 132 7.58 -12.21 13.53
C TRP A 132 7.74 -11.14 14.63
N VAL A 133 7.79 -11.56 15.89
CA VAL A 133 8.08 -10.65 17.03
C VAL A 133 9.46 -10.03 16.88
N ARG A 134 10.48 -10.83 16.47
CA ARG A 134 11.84 -10.30 16.22
C ARG A 134 11.84 -9.27 15.08
N GLU A 135 11.17 -9.57 13.98
CA GLU A 135 11.05 -8.66 12.83
C GLU A 135 10.42 -7.33 13.24
N ARG A 136 9.27 -7.37 13.91
CA ARG A 136 8.56 -6.17 14.37
C ARG A 136 9.33 -5.39 15.44
N ALA A 137 10.07 -6.06 16.30
CA ALA A 137 10.96 -5.39 17.24
C ALA A 137 12.06 -4.60 16.54
N ALA A 138 12.65 -5.17 15.49
CA ALA A 138 13.65 -4.47 14.69
C ALA A 138 13.05 -3.24 13.97
N ASP A 139 11.88 -3.39 13.31
CA ASP A 139 11.21 -2.27 12.65
C ASP A 139 10.88 -1.15 13.65
N ALA A 140 10.32 -1.48 14.82
CA ALA A 140 10.01 -0.51 15.87
C ALA A 140 11.27 0.22 16.39
N LEU A 141 12.37 -0.50 16.60
CA LEU A 141 13.65 0.10 17.01
C LEU A 141 14.21 1.04 15.95
N GLY A 142 14.09 0.66 14.68
CA GLY A 142 14.46 1.52 13.55
C GLY A 142 13.60 2.78 13.46
N ASP A 143 12.30 2.68 13.73
CA ASP A 143 11.35 3.81 13.69
C ASP A 143 11.50 4.77 14.86
N ILE A 144 11.85 4.26 16.06
CA ILE A 144 12.20 5.09 17.20
C ILE A 144 13.53 5.80 16.97
N GLY A 145 14.45 5.21 16.21
CA GLY A 145 15.71 5.84 15.83
C GLY A 145 16.78 5.80 16.95
N SER A 146 16.65 4.92 17.96
CA SER A 146 17.60 4.85 19.06
C SER A 146 18.88 4.11 18.67
N SER A 147 20.03 4.78 18.80
CA SER A 147 21.34 4.16 18.57
C SER A 147 21.68 3.04 19.56
N GLU A 148 20.99 2.96 20.69
CA GLU A 148 21.15 1.87 21.69
C GLU A 148 20.73 0.51 21.11
N ALA A 149 19.88 0.50 20.08
CA ALA A 149 19.44 -0.71 19.42
C ALA A 149 20.52 -1.35 18.52
N MET A 150 21.52 -0.60 18.09
CA MET A 150 22.51 -1.04 17.10
C MET A 150 23.18 -2.39 17.45
N PRO A 151 23.66 -2.65 18.69
CA PRO A 151 24.27 -3.94 19.02
C PRO A 151 23.32 -5.13 18.85
N ALA A 152 22.05 -4.98 19.27
CA ALA A 152 21.04 -6.03 19.15
C ALA A 152 20.67 -6.30 17.68
N LEU A 153 20.50 -5.25 16.89
CA LEU A 153 20.23 -5.35 15.45
C LEU A 153 21.39 -6.01 14.68
N ILE A 154 22.65 -5.73 15.08
CA ILE A 154 23.84 -6.41 14.52
C ILE A 154 23.83 -7.91 14.89
N GLU A 155 23.42 -8.26 16.11
CA GLU A 155 23.31 -9.65 16.54
C GLU A 155 22.28 -10.42 15.68
N MET A 156 21.15 -9.78 15.32
CA MET A 156 20.14 -10.36 14.44
C MET A 156 20.67 -10.68 13.03
N LEU A 157 21.71 -10.00 12.53
CA LEU A 157 22.30 -10.30 11.21
C LEU A 157 22.96 -11.69 11.15
N ALA A 158 23.25 -12.30 12.30
CA ALA A 158 23.78 -13.65 12.38
C ALA A 158 22.66 -14.72 12.42
N ALA A 159 21.42 -14.34 12.56
CA ALA A 159 20.28 -15.24 12.45
C ALA A 159 20.11 -15.66 10.97
N ASP A 160 19.80 -16.93 10.75
CA ASP A 160 19.50 -17.45 9.41
C ASP A 160 17.98 -17.58 9.26
N ASP A 161 17.28 -16.45 9.34
CA ASP A 161 15.83 -16.41 9.30
C ASP A 161 15.26 -15.12 8.69
N LYS A 162 13.92 -15.08 8.60
CA LYS A 162 13.14 -13.99 7.97
C LYS A 162 13.27 -12.62 8.65
N SER A 163 13.86 -12.53 9.85
CA SER A 163 14.01 -11.25 10.55
C SER A 163 15.25 -10.45 10.14
N VAL A 164 16.18 -11.04 9.37
CA VAL A 164 17.40 -10.38 8.90
C VAL A 164 17.13 -9.14 8.04
N PRO A 165 16.20 -9.16 7.06
CA PRO A 165 15.87 -7.96 6.29
C PRO A 165 15.38 -6.80 7.15
N ALA A 166 14.56 -7.05 8.18
CA ALA A 166 14.10 -6.01 9.09
C ALA A 166 15.24 -5.42 9.92
N ALA A 167 16.17 -6.25 10.41
CA ALA A 167 17.37 -5.77 11.10
C ALA A 167 18.21 -4.85 10.17
N LEU A 168 18.34 -5.19 8.89
CA LEU A 168 19.03 -4.36 7.90
C LEU A 168 18.31 -3.03 7.68
N ARG A 169 16.98 -3.03 7.52
CA ARG A 169 16.18 -1.79 7.41
C ARG A 169 16.32 -0.90 8.64
N ALA A 170 16.28 -1.49 9.83
CA ALA A 170 16.48 -0.75 11.08
C ALA A 170 17.89 -0.15 11.16
N LEU A 171 18.92 -0.94 10.84
CA LEU A 171 20.32 -0.48 10.81
C LEU A 171 20.56 0.63 9.77
N ALA A 172 19.77 0.69 8.70
CA ALA A 172 19.82 1.80 7.75
C ALA A 172 19.39 3.14 8.38
N LYS A 173 18.53 3.10 9.41
CA LYS A 173 18.02 4.28 10.12
C LYS A 173 18.89 4.67 11.33
N VAL A 174 19.40 3.69 12.09
CA VAL A 174 20.12 3.94 13.35
C VAL A 174 21.61 3.67 13.27
N GLY A 175 22.09 3.02 12.22
CA GLY A 175 23.48 2.62 12.05
C GLY A 175 24.39 3.76 11.55
N ASP A 176 25.67 3.53 11.67
CA ASP A 176 26.72 4.40 11.17
C ASP A 176 27.83 3.57 10.47
N GLU A 177 28.92 4.22 10.07
CA GLU A 177 30.04 3.59 9.35
C GLU A 177 30.67 2.37 10.03
N ARG A 178 30.54 2.27 11.37
CA ARG A 178 31.11 1.17 12.16
C ARG A 178 30.55 -0.19 11.79
N ILE A 179 29.36 -0.26 11.20
CA ILE A 179 28.72 -1.52 10.82
C ILE A 179 29.04 -1.96 9.39
N VAL A 180 29.68 -1.12 8.57
CA VAL A 180 29.97 -1.41 7.15
C VAL A 180 30.64 -2.78 6.98
N HIS A 181 31.63 -3.12 7.81
CA HIS A 181 32.33 -4.38 7.73
C HIS A 181 31.45 -5.61 8.01
N LYS A 182 30.35 -5.45 8.78
CA LYS A 182 29.36 -6.51 9.05
C LYS A 182 28.36 -6.67 7.88
N LEU A 183 28.07 -5.59 7.17
CA LEU A 183 27.13 -5.59 6.07
C LEU A 183 27.75 -6.10 4.75
N MET A 184 29.04 -5.86 4.54
CA MET A 184 29.75 -6.24 3.31
C MET A 184 29.58 -7.73 2.92
N PRO A 185 29.68 -8.71 3.83
CA PRO A 185 29.44 -10.12 3.48
C PRO A 185 28.01 -10.39 3.00
N LEU A 186 27.00 -9.71 3.56
CA LEU A 186 25.59 -9.94 3.27
C LEU A 186 25.19 -9.55 1.85
N THR A 187 25.99 -8.76 1.15
CA THR A 187 25.81 -8.51 -0.30
C THR A 187 25.99 -9.76 -1.16
N LYS A 188 26.42 -10.88 -0.59
CA LYS A 188 26.55 -12.20 -1.25
C LYS A 188 25.65 -13.26 -0.60
N HIS A 189 24.73 -12.87 0.25
CA HIS A 189 23.81 -13.79 0.91
C HIS A 189 23.02 -14.62 -0.12
N GLU A 190 22.57 -15.82 0.23
CA GLU A 190 21.82 -16.70 -0.68
C GLU A 190 20.45 -16.09 -1.05
N GLU A 191 19.80 -15.44 -0.11
CA GLU A 191 18.51 -14.79 -0.32
C GLU A 191 18.65 -13.41 -0.98
N ASN A 192 17.84 -13.16 -2.02
CA ASN A 192 17.84 -11.90 -2.76
C ASN A 192 17.45 -10.72 -1.88
N GLU A 193 16.48 -10.88 -1.01
CA GLU A 193 15.97 -9.82 -0.13
C GLU A 193 17.08 -9.33 0.82
N VAL A 194 17.81 -10.26 1.44
CA VAL A 194 18.95 -9.92 2.31
C VAL A 194 20.03 -9.17 1.52
N ARG A 195 20.34 -9.61 0.28
CA ARG A 195 21.31 -8.89 -0.58
C ARG A 195 20.88 -7.47 -0.88
N ILE A 196 19.60 -7.29 -1.25
CA ILE A 196 19.02 -5.99 -1.60
C ILE A 196 19.07 -5.05 -0.40
N GLU A 197 18.59 -5.51 0.76
CA GLU A 197 18.58 -4.67 1.97
C GLU A 197 20.00 -4.37 2.48
N ALA A 198 20.95 -5.31 2.38
CA ALA A 198 22.34 -5.04 2.71
C ALA A 198 22.97 -3.97 1.82
N ILE A 199 22.69 -3.99 0.50
CA ILE A 199 23.16 -2.99 -0.46
C ILE A 199 22.55 -1.61 -0.14
N LYS A 200 21.24 -1.54 0.13
CA LYS A 200 20.55 -0.31 0.51
C LYS A 200 21.15 0.27 1.79
N THR A 201 21.29 -0.56 2.84
CA THR A 201 21.84 -0.15 4.13
C THR A 201 23.27 0.37 3.99
N LEU A 202 24.13 -0.34 3.26
CA LEU A 202 25.50 0.12 2.95
C LEU A 202 25.50 1.50 2.32
N SER A 203 24.58 1.77 1.38
CA SER A 203 24.48 3.09 0.75
C SER A 203 24.10 4.21 1.71
N MET A 204 23.47 3.91 2.84
CA MET A 204 23.03 4.89 3.84
C MET A 204 24.09 5.14 4.92
N VAL A 205 24.77 4.09 5.40
CA VAL A 205 25.70 4.17 6.53
C VAL A 205 27.16 4.44 6.11
N THR A 206 27.46 4.49 4.82
CA THR A 206 28.80 4.72 4.29
C THR A 206 29.26 6.14 4.58
N SER A 207 30.48 6.28 5.10
CA SER A 207 31.23 7.55 5.25
C SER A 207 32.21 7.78 4.11
N GLU A 208 32.87 8.96 4.08
CA GLU A 208 33.92 9.26 3.12
C GLU A 208 35.06 8.21 3.16
N GLN A 209 35.40 7.70 4.35
CA GLN A 209 36.49 6.76 4.54
C GLN A 209 36.19 5.36 3.97
N THR A 210 34.93 4.93 4.00
CA THR A 210 34.52 3.59 3.55
C THR A 210 33.93 3.57 2.15
N THR A 211 33.79 4.75 1.52
CA THR A 211 33.09 4.91 0.24
C THR A 211 33.66 4.06 -0.89
N GLU A 212 34.97 4.06 -1.10
CA GLU A 212 35.56 3.35 -2.26
C GLU A 212 35.41 1.83 -2.15
N ASP A 213 35.57 1.28 -0.95
CA ASP A 213 35.37 -0.16 -0.70
C ASP A 213 33.91 -0.56 -0.92
N VAL A 214 32.98 0.27 -0.41
CA VAL A 214 31.55 0.05 -0.55
C VAL A 214 31.11 0.16 -2.01
N LYS A 215 31.57 1.20 -2.75
CA LYS A 215 31.28 1.33 -4.18
C LYS A 215 31.77 0.13 -4.97
N THR A 216 33.01 -0.30 -4.73
CA THR A 216 33.59 -1.48 -5.41
C THR A 216 32.75 -2.73 -5.16
N ARG A 217 32.29 -2.90 -3.91
CA ARG A 217 31.48 -4.03 -3.51
C ARG A 217 30.10 -4.01 -4.16
N ILE A 218 29.40 -2.86 -4.12
CA ILE A 218 28.09 -2.69 -4.72
C ILE A 218 28.17 -2.83 -6.25
N ALA A 219 29.21 -2.28 -6.90
CA ALA A 219 29.42 -2.43 -8.33
C ALA A 219 29.63 -3.89 -8.77
N ALA A 220 30.23 -4.74 -7.90
CA ALA A 220 30.31 -6.17 -8.15
C ALA A 220 28.91 -6.84 -8.12
N SER A 221 28.02 -6.41 -7.23
CA SER A 221 26.64 -6.89 -7.18
C SER A 221 25.81 -6.46 -8.41
N ALA A 222 26.09 -5.29 -8.97
CA ALA A 222 25.45 -4.80 -10.20
C ALA A 222 25.78 -5.66 -11.44
N LYS A 223 26.86 -6.47 -11.41
CA LYS A 223 27.25 -7.40 -12.47
C LYS A 223 26.66 -8.80 -12.29
N GLY A 224 25.88 -9.05 -11.23
CA GLY A 224 25.23 -10.32 -10.96
C GLY A 224 24.19 -10.72 -12.02
N ARG A 225 23.50 -11.86 -11.82
CA ARG A 225 22.45 -12.33 -12.74
C ARG A 225 21.05 -11.85 -12.36
N ASP A 226 20.84 -11.50 -11.12
CA ASP A 226 19.52 -11.09 -10.59
C ASP A 226 19.27 -9.61 -10.87
N GLU A 227 18.19 -9.33 -11.60
CA GLU A 227 17.83 -7.96 -12.02
C GLU A 227 17.45 -7.05 -10.85
N MET A 228 16.80 -7.58 -9.82
CA MET A 228 16.41 -6.81 -8.62
C MET A 228 17.65 -6.36 -7.84
N VAL A 229 18.63 -7.27 -7.68
CA VAL A 229 19.91 -6.95 -7.03
C VAL A 229 20.71 -5.94 -7.85
N LYS A 230 20.72 -6.07 -9.17
CA LYS A 230 21.37 -5.08 -10.07
C LYS A 230 20.76 -3.69 -9.91
N HIS A 231 19.44 -3.62 -9.87
CA HIS A 231 18.73 -2.36 -9.73
C HIS A 231 19.06 -1.72 -8.38
N ALA A 232 18.94 -2.47 -7.27
CA ALA A 232 19.29 -1.99 -5.94
C ALA A 232 20.75 -1.51 -5.88
N ALA A 233 21.67 -2.20 -6.54
CA ALA A 233 23.07 -1.81 -6.61
C ALA A 233 23.27 -0.50 -7.41
N SER A 234 22.57 -0.34 -8.53
CA SER A 234 22.62 0.89 -9.33
C SER A 234 22.08 2.10 -8.55
N ASP A 235 20.95 1.95 -7.88
CA ASP A 235 20.35 3.00 -7.07
C ASP A 235 21.24 3.37 -5.87
N ALA A 236 21.86 2.37 -5.23
CA ALA A 236 22.78 2.59 -4.12
C ALA A 236 24.03 3.38 -4.55
N LEU A 237 24.61 3.06 -5.71
CA LEU A 237 25.75 3.80 -6.27
C LEU A 237 25.36 5.25 -6.58
N ALA A 238 24.22 5.47 -7.21
CA ALA A 238 23.74 6.81 -7.52
C ALA A 238 23.53 7.67 -6.25
N ARG A 239 22.99 7.09 -5.16
CA ARG A 239 22.85 7.78 -3.87
C ARG A 239 24.20 8.17 -3.26
N ILE A 240 25.18 7.27 -3.30
CA ILE A 240 26.53 7.56 -2.78
C ILE A 240 27.16 8.71 -3.57
N GLU A 241 27.04 8.69 -4.90
CA GLU A 241 27.57 9.74 -5.77
C GLU A 241 26.92 11.10 -5.53
N HIS A 242 25.61 11.14 -5.37
CA HIS A 242 24.87 12.36 -5.07
C HIS A 242 25.34 13.00 -3.75
N ARG A 243 25.46 12.20 -2.67
CA ARG A 243 25.96 12.69 -1.38
C ARG A 243 27.38 13.26 -1.46
N LEU A 244 28.25 12.61 -2.21
CA LEU A 244 29.62 13.11 -2.41
C LEU A 244 29.64 14.44 -3.16
N SER A 245 28.79 14.58 -4.18
CA SER A 245 28.65 15.84 -4.93
C SER A 245 28.17 16.99 -4.04
N ASP A 246 27.17 16.73 -3.18
CA ASP A 246 26.64 17.73 -2.24
C ASP A 246 27.67 18.14 -1.18
N SER A 247 28.49 17.18 -0.70
CA SER A 247 29.59 17.47 0.23
C SER A 247 30.66 18.37 -0.39
N ILE A 248 31.00 18.13 -1.65
CA ILE A 248 31.99 18.93 -2.40
C ILE A 248 31.46 20.35 -2.64
N ILE A 249 30.17 20.48 -3.00
CA ILE A 249 29.52 21.80 -3.20
C ILE A 249 29.46 22.57 -1.87
N GLY A 250 29.12 21.90 -0.77
CA GLY A 250 29.11 22.47 0.57
C GLY A 250 30.49 22.96 1.05
N LEU A 251 31.56 22.20 0.74
CA LEU A 251 32.95 22.58 1.04
C LEU A 251 33.41 23.76 0.16
N SER A 252 33.04 23.79 -1.12
CA SER A 252 33.34 24.89 -2.03
C SER A 252 32.67 26.19 -1.59
N ALA A 253 31.42 26.13 -1.14
CA ALA A 253 30.69 27.27 -0.61
C ALA A 253 31.27 27.78 0.73
N ARG A 254 31.85 26.89 1.57
CA ARG A 254 32.55 27.29 2.80
C ARG A 254 33.91 27.92 2.49
N ASN A 255 34.67 27.42 1.53
CA ASN A 255 35.96 27.98 1.12
C ASN A 255 35.81 29.35 0.44
N HIS A 256 34.74 29.58 -0.31
CA HIS A 256 34.43 30.94 -0.84
C HIS A 256 34.08 31.97 0.24
N ARG A 257 33.54 31.55 1.39
CA ARG A 257 33.27 32.45 2.53
C ARG A 257 34.53 32.74 3.37
N LEU A 258 35.55 31.94 3.27
CA LEU A 258 36.81 32.13 4.00
C LEU A 258 37.86 32.96 3.23
N SER A 259 37.65 33.18 1.93
CA SER A 259 38.54 34.00 1.09
C SER A 259 38.18 35.46 0.98
N ASP A 260 37.04 35.90 1.59
CA ASP A 260 36.53 37.28 1.46
C ASP A 260 36.56 38.10 2.78
N THR A 261 37.38 37.68 3.77
CA THR A 261 37.58 38.44 5.00
C THR A 261 38.99 39.03 5.08
N GLY A 262 39.22 40.03 4.28
CA GLY A 262 40.47 40.80 4.33
C GLY A 262 40.27 42.25 3.96
N GLN A 263 39.47 43.01 4.72
CA GLN A 263 39.65 44.48 4.86
C GLN A 263 38.83 44.98 6.05
N SER A 264 39.58 45.57 7.00
CA SER A 264 39.10 46.28 8.17
C SER A 264 38.59 47.68 7.80
N LEU A 265 37.42 48.08 8.31
CA LEU A 265 37.00 49.48 8.48
C LEU A 265 36.30 49.68 9.83
N PRO A 266 36.38 50.88 10.41
CA PRO A 266 36.17 51.14 11.84
C PRO A 266 34.69 51.39 12.24
N PRO A 267 34.38 51.47 13.53
CA PRO A 267 33.02 51.47 14.02
C PRO A 267 32.40 52.88 14.04
N SER A 268 31.15 52.99 13.60
CA SER A 268 30.29 54.14 13.97
C SER A 268 28.82 53.74 14.02
N ASP A 269 28.32 53.86 15.22
CA ASP A 269 26.97 54.23 15.66
C ASP A 269 25.67 53.70 15.02
N MET A 270 25.01 52.96 15.89
CA MET A 270 23.60 53.06 16.36
C MET A 270 22.43 53.19 15.36
N SER A 271 21.54 52.24 15.55
CA SER A 271 20.07 52.33 15.46
C SER A 271 19.44 52.47 14.05
N ALA A 272 19.04 51.34 13.54
CA ALA A 272 17.78 51.23 12.78
C ALA A 272 17.25 49.82 12.90
N ALA A 273 16.03 49.72 13.39
CA ALA A 273 15.28 48.45 13.51
C ALA A 273 15.21 47.76 12.16
N THR A 274 15.94 46.65 12.02
CA THR A 274 15.79 45.75 10.88
C THR A 274 14.55 44.92 11.11
N ALA A 275 13.47 45.33 10.48
CA ALA A 275 12.30 44.51 10.32
C ALA A 275 12.75 43.19 9.67
N ILE A 276 12.70 42.11 10.44
CA ILE A 276 12.76 40.76 9.92
C ILE A 276 11.48 40.60 9.12
N LEU A 277 11.58 40.74 7.80
CA LEU A 277 10.55 40.24 6.90
C LEU A 277 10.48 38.72 7.11
N PRO A 278 9.33 38.17 7.52
CA PRO A 278 9.14 36.74 7.47
C PRO A 278 9.23 36.35 6.00
N THR A 279 10.20 35.53 5.66
CA THR A 279 10.16 34.79 4.40
C THR A 279 8.94 33.86 4.49
N ILE A 280 7.80 34.37 4.07
CA ILE A 280 6.64 33.57 3.78
C ILE A 280 7.11 32.69 2.62
N ALA A 281 7.47 31.45 2.90
CA ALA A 281 7.45 30.41 1.91
C ALA A 281 5.99 30.33 1.45
N THR A 282 5.65 31.07 0.41
CA THR A 282 4.39 30.90 -0.30
C THR A 282 4.41 29.48 -0.79
N ASP A 283 3.59 28.64 -0.17
CA ASP A 283 3.26 27.30 -0.68
C ASP A 283 2.58 27.54 -2.04
N ASN A 284 3.38 27.47 -3.09
CA ASN A 284 2.98 27.79 -4.46
C ASN A 284 2.18 26.62 -5.06
N ARG A 285 1.46 25.85 -4.22
CA ARG A 285 0.60 24.77 -4.67
C ARG A 285 -0.65 25.33 -5.30
N ILE A 286 -0.88 25.00 -6.57
CA ILE A 286 -2.17 25.26 -7.21
C ILE A 286 -3.25 24.51 -6.44
N ASN A 287 -4.32 25.21 -6.09
CA ASN A 287 -5.53 24.56 -5.59
C ASN A 287 -6.30 23.93 -6.76
N ILE A 288 -6.19 22.61 -6.88
CA ILE A 288 -6.77 21.84 -7.99
C ILE A 288 -8.31 21.93 -8.00
N ASP A 289 -8.94 22.14 -6.83
CA ASP A 289 -10.40 22.23 -6.72
C ASP A 289 -10.94 23.62 -7.11
N GLU A 290 -10.07 24.64 -7.30
CA GLU A 290 -10.43 26.00 -7.72
C GLU A 290 -10.13 26.31 -9.19
N LEU A 291 -9.62 25.33 -9.96
CA LEU A 291 -9.32 25.53 -11.37
C LEU A 291 -10.61 25.74 -12.18
N GLU A 292 -10.59 26.77 -13.04
CA GLU A 292 -11.65 27.05 -14.00
C GLU A 292 -11.26 26.60 -15.43
N PRO A 293 -12.24 26.21 -16.28
CA PRO A 293 -11.94 25.83 -17.66
C PRO A 293 -11.13 26.90 -18.40
N ASN A 294 -10.06 26.48 -19.07
CA ASN A 294 -9.02 27.25 -19.75
C ASN A 294 -7.88 27.77 -18.84
N ASP A 295 -7.88 27.52 -17.55
CA ASP A 295 -6.72 27.80 -16.71
C ASP A 295 -5.50 27.02 -17.18
N MET A 296 -4.31 27.66 -17.06
CA MET A 296 -3.05 27.07 -17.48
C MET A 296 -2.28 26.51 -16.29
N ILE A 297 -1.99 25.22 -16.31
CA ILE A 297 -1.11 24.55 -15.35
C ILE A 297 0.30 24.56 -15.93
N GLU A 298 1.25 25.16 -15.22
CA GLU A 298 2.67 25.31 -15.63
C GLU A 298 2.85 25.94 -17.04
N GLY A 299 1.88 26.74 -17.51
CA GLY A 299 1.94 27.35 -18.84
C GLY A 299 1.88 26.35 -20.02
N ARG A 300 1.68 25.08 -19.75
CA ARG A 300 1.67 24.00 -20.74
C ARG A 300 0.33 23.29 -20.85
N TYR A 301 -0.29 22.95 -19.73
CA TYR A 301 -1.52 22.15 -19.73
C TYR A 301 -2.73 23.04 -19.53
N ARG A 302 -3.59 23.13 -20.53
CA ARG A 302 -4.86 23.86 -20.45
C ARG A 302 -5.91 22.97 -19.80
N TYR A 303 -6.46 23.41 -18.68
CA TYR A 303 -7.52 22.68 -17.99
C TYR A 303 -8.81 22.72 -18.81
N ILE A 304 -9.39 21.55 -19.07
CA ILE A 304 -10.67 21.41 -19.79
C ILE A 304 -11.79 21.10 -18.79
N GLY A 305 -11.57 20.17 -17.88
CA GLY A 305 -12.59 19.78 -16.92
C GLY A 305 -12.17 18.68 -15.97
N LYS A 306 -12.92 18.53 -14.90
CA LYS A 306 -12.73 17.48 -13.90
C LYS A 306 -13.45 16.21 -14.34
N VAL A 307 -12.70 15.11 -14.48
CA VAL A 307 -13.24 13.79 -14.84
C VAL A 307 -13.77 13.06 -13.61
N GLY A 308 -13.06 13.17 -12.47
CA GLY A 308 -13.47 12.52 -11.24
C GLY A 308 -12.57 12.84 -10.05
N LYS A 309 -13.01 12.40 -8.86
CA LYS A 309 -12.22 12.42 -7.61
C LYS A 309 -12.34 11.06 -6.97
N GLY A 310 -11.22 10.42 -6.70
CA GLY A 310 -11.14 9.10 -6.07
C GLY A 310 -10.31 9.13 -4.79
N ALA A 311 -10.16 7.97 -4.15
CA ALA A 311 -9.37 7.82 -2.91
C ALA A 311 -7.91 8.28 -3.07
N PHE A 312 -7.34 8.11 -4.26
CA PHE A 312 -5.93 8.41 -4.55
C PHE A 312 -5.70 9.80 -5.14
N GLY A 313 -6.76 10.55 -5.45
CA GLY A 313 -6.59 11.91 -5.98
C GLY A 313 -7.67 12.38 -6.93
N THR A 314 -7.40 13.52 -7.56
CA THR A 314 -8.30 14.19 -8.50
C THR A 314 -7.84 13.98 -9.94
N VAL A 315 -8.76 13.60 -10.82
CA VAL A 315 -8.52 13.31 -12.24
C VAL A 315 -9.03 14.46 -13.09
N LEU A 316 -8.13 15.10 -13.83
CA LEU A 316 -8.42 16.22 -14.71
C LEU A 316 -8.21 15.85 -16.18
N LEU A 317 -9.10 16.29 -17.03
CA LEU A 317 -8.88 16.34 -18.47
C LEU A 317 -8.20 17.67 -18.82
N VAL A 318 -7.08 17.59 -19.52
CA VAL A 318 -6.32 18.76 -19.97
C VAL A 318 -5.91 18.61 -21.42
N GLU A 319 -5.57 19.72 -22.05
CA GLU A 319 -4.91 19.77 -23.35
C GLU A 319 -3.45 20.18 -23.16
N ASP A 320 -2.53 19.34 -23.61
CA ASP A 320 -1.12 19.71 -23.74
C ASP A 320 -0.95 20.65 -24.92
N THR A 321 -0.77 21.93 -24.67
CA THR A 321 -0.73 22.97 -25.72
C THR A 321 0.54 22.93 -26.58
N VAL A 322 1.56 22.15 -26.19
CA VAL A 322 2.81 21.98 -26.95
C VAL A 322 2.60 20.98 -28.10
N VAL A 323 1.87 19.89 -27.83
CA VAL A 323 1.62 18.84 -28.83
C VAL A 323 0.20 18.86 -29.38
N ASN A 324 -0.68 19.71 -28.82
CA ASN A 324 -2.10 19.84 -29.15
C ASN A 324 -2.90 18.52 -29.01
N GLU A 325 -2.62 17.80 -27.91
CA GLU A 325 -3.28 16.54 -27.58
C GLU A 325 -3.98 16.63 -26.23
N GLN A 326 -5.13 15.97 -26.12
CA GLN A 326 -5.82 15.82 -24.84
C GLN A 326 -5.23 14.64 -24.06
N LEU A 327 -5.03 14.85 -22.76
CA LEU A 327 -4.55 13.83 -21.85
C LEU A 327 -5.20 13.96 -20.46
N ILE A 328 -5.03 12.93 -19.65
CA ILE A 328 -5.45 12.93 -18.27
C ILE A 328 -4.27 13.28 -17.36
N LEU A 329 -4.49 14.20 -16.44
CA LEU A 329 -3.63 14.42 -15.26
C LEU A 329 -4.33 13.91 -14.01
N LYS A 330 -3.79 12.86 -13.37
CA LYS A 330 -4.27 12.34 -12.09
C LYS A 330 -3.38 12.90 -10.99
N PHE A 331 -3.87 13.94 -10.31
CA PHE A 331 -3.19 14.56 -9.18
C PHE A 331 -3.34 13.70 -7.92
N LEU A 332 -2.24 13.41 -7.25
CA LEU A 332 -2.23 12.63 -6.01
C LEU A 332 -2.77 13.48 -4.85
N ASN A 333 -3.48 12.81 -3.92
CA ASN A 333 -3.93 13.49 -2.70
C ASN A 333 -2.74 13.83 -1.77
N SER A 334 -2.96 14.76 -0.83
CA SER A 334 -1.92 15.21 0.10
C SER A 334 -1.42 14.08 1.01
N ALA A 335 -2.28 13.13 1.38
CA ALA A 335 -1.89 12.01 2.25
C ALA A 335 -0.81 11.13 1.61
N ILE A 336 -0.85 10.93 0.29
CA ILE A 336 0.18 10.18 -0.45
C ILE A 336 1.41 11.05 -0.68
N SER A 337 1.21 12.32 -1.04
CA SER A 337 2.30 13.23 -1.44
C SER A 337 3.17 13.72 -0.30
N THR A 338 2.73 13.60 0.95
CA THR A 338 3.48 13.99 2.16
C THR A 338 4.17 12.83 2.87
N ASP A 339 3.88 11.59 2.51
CA ASP A 339 4.52 10.39 3.04
C ASP A 339 5.60 9.92 2.06
N ASP A 340 6.87 10.14 2.42
CA ASP A 340 8.02 9.83 1.58
C ASP A 340 8.12 8.33 1.25
N GLU A 341 7.75 7.45 2.17
CA GLU A 341 7.79 6.00 1.97
C GLU A 341 6.69 5.56 1.00
N MET A 342 5.47 6.06 1.20
CA MET A 342 4.35 5.81 0.31
C MET A 342 4.63 6.38 -1.09
N MET A 343 5.24 7.55 -1.17
CA MET A 343 5.64 8.16 -2.44
C MET A 343 6.72 7.35 -3.16
N ASN A 344 7.73 6.87 -2.46
CA ASN A 344 8.79 6.03 -3.05
C ASN A 344 8.21 4.71 -3.60
N ARG A 345 7.32 4.06 -2.86
CA ARG A 345 6.60 2.85 -3.32
C ARG A 345 5.76 3.17 -4.56
N PHE A 346 5.03 4.27 -4.54
CA PHE A 346 4.21 4.72 -5.66
C PHE A 346 5.03 4.97 -6.94
N VAL A 347 6.15 5.66 -6.82
CA VAL A 347 7.07 5.92 -7.95
C VAL A 347 7.68 4.60 -8.46
N HIS A 348 7.99 3.67 -7.57
CA HIS A 348 8.51 2.36 -7.94
C HIS A 348 7.49 1.56 -8.78
N GLU A 349 6.26 1.41 -8.31
CA GLU A 349 5.19 0.71 -9.03
C GLU A 349 4.88 1.38 -10.38
N LEU A 350 4.89 2.72 -10.40
CA LEU A 350 4.65 3.47 -11.63
C LEU A 350 5.72 3.21 -12.71
N ARG A 351 6.99 3.00 -12.32
CA ARG A 351 8.07 2.68 -13.26
C ARG A 351 7.80 1.39 -14.05
N PHE A 352 7.20 0.39 -13.41
CA PHE A 352 6.82 -0.86 -14.08
C PHE A 352 5.56 -0.67 -14.91
N SER A 353 4.55 -0.01 -14.36
CA SER A 353 3.30 0.26 -15.07
C SER A 353 3.48 1.06 -16.35
N ARG A 354 4.47 1.97 -16.43
CA ARG A 354 4.84 2.70 -17.67
C ARG A 354 5.38 1.81 -18.78
N LYS A 355 5.89 0.62 -18.47
CA LYS A 355 6.44 -0.32 -19.45
C LYS A 355 5.35 -1.12 -20.16
N ILE A 356 4.15 -1.16 -19.60
CA ILE A 356 3.04 -1.92 -20.18
C ILE A 356 2.55 -1.17 -21.43
N THR A 357 2.62 -1.85 -22.57
CA THR A 357 2.10 -1.33 -23.84
C THR A 357 1.19 -2.38 -24.46
N HIS A 358 -0.12 -2.21 -24.29
CA HIS A 358 -1.15 -3.11 -24.81
C HIS A 358 -2.41 -2.34 -25.16
N ASN A 359 -3.16 -2.78 -26.18
CA ASN A 359 -4.38 -2.09 -26.64
C ASN A 359 -5.45 -2.01 -25.55
N ASN A 360 -5.51 -3.01 -24.66
CA ASN A 360 -6.48 -3.08 -23.58
C ASN A 360 -5.94 -2.56 -22.23
N VAL A 361 -4.85 -1.79 -22.24
CA VAL A 361 -4.27 -1.13 -21.07
C VAL A 361 -4.13 0.36 -21.36
N ILE A 362 -4.53 1.21 -20.41
CA ILE A 362 -4.31 2.65 -20.52
C ILE A 362 -2.82 2.97 -20.51
N ARG A 363 -2.37 3.81 -21.43
CA ARG A 363 -0.96 4.18 -21.50
C ARG A 363 -0.64 5.27 -20.48
N ILE A 364 0.32 5.00 -19.63
CA ILE A 364 0.90 5.99 -18.72
C ILE A 364 2.07 6.65 -19.43
N TYR A 365 2.07 8.00 -19.49
CA TYR A 365 3.12 8.77 -20.15
C TYR A 365 4.23 9.14 -19.17
N ASP A 366 3.90 9.87 -18.10
CA ASP A 366 4.92 10.35 -17.17
C ASP A 366 4.40 10.59 -15.75
N PHE A 367 5.35 10.75 -14.83
CA PHE A 367 5.13 11.23 -13.48
C PHE A 367 5.69 12.65 -13.36
N LEU A 368 4.84 13.59 -13.00
CA LEU A 368 5.13 15.01 -13.06
C LEU A 368 4.98 15.64 -11.69
N LYS A 369 5.80 16.68 -11.44
CA LYS A 369 5.57 17.60 -10.33
C LYS A 369 5.12 18.93 -10.93
N LEU A 370 3.87 19.31 -10.71
CA LEU A 370 3.24 20.48 -11.29
C LEU A 370 2.77 21.42 -10.19
N SER A 371 3.36 22.61 -10.11
CA SER A 371 3.04 23.63 -9.11
C SER A 371 2.91 23.07 -7.69
N GLY A 372 3.95 22.34 -7.26
CA GLY A 372 4.02 21.74 -5.94
C GLY A 372 3.19 20.45 -5.73
N ASN A 373 2.36 20.05 -6.69
CA ASN A 373 1.56 18.83 -6.65
C ASN A 373 2.18 17.73 -7.52
N TYR A 374 2.02 16.48 -7.12
CA TYR A 374 2.42 15.33 -7.95
C TYR A 374 1.25 14.85 -8.79
N ALA A 375 1.51 14.55 -10.06
CA ALA A 375 0.52 14.07 -11.00
C ALA A 375 1.06 12.97 -11.92
N ILE A 376 0.18 12.06 -12.33
CA ILE A 376 0.44 11.08 -13.41
C ILE A 376 -0.20 11.61 -14.67
N SER A 377 0.57 11.70 -15.75
CA SER A 377 0.02 11.95 -17.10
C SER A 377 -0.24 10.63 -17.80
N MET A 378 -1.43 10.51 -18.39
CA MET A 378 -1.85 9.29 -19.08
C MET A 378 -2.78 9.59 -20.26
N GLU A 379 -2.96 8.60 -21.11
CA GLU A 379 -3.84 8.61 -22.25
C GLU A 379 -5.26 9.07 -21.88
N TYR A 380 -5.81 10.00 -22.64
CA TYR A 380 -7.23 10.30 -22.59
C TYR A 380 -8.00 9.27 -23.42
N PHE A 381 -8.92 8.58 -22.79
CA PHE A 381 -9.75 7.56 -23.41
C PHE A 381 -11.23 7.91 -23.15
N PRO A 382 -11.92 8.54 -24.12
CA PRO A 382 -13.34 8.87 -24.00
C PRO A 382 -14.17 7.60 -23.81
N SER A 383 -14.76 7.42 -22.63
CA SER A 383 -15.31 6.12 -22.25
C SER A 383 -16.27 6.22 -21.06
N HIS A 384 -16.93 5.10 -20.78
CA HIS A 384 -17.67 4.86 -19.55
C HIS A 384 -17.17 3.59 -18.88
N THR A 385 -17.50 3.34 -17.61
CA THR A 385 -17.04 2.17 -16.89
C THR A 385 -17.83 0.92 -17.25
N LEU A 386 -17.19 -0.26 -17.16
CA LEU A 386 -17.90 -1.56 -17.27
C LEU A 386 -19.04 -1.66 -16.25
N GLY A 387 -18.87 -1.10 -15.03
CA GLY A 387 -19.94 -1.05 -14.04
C GLY A 387 -21.20 -0.30 -14.50
N ALA A 388 -21.02 0.77 -15.28
CA ALA A 388 -22.15 1.48 -15.91
C ALA A 388 -22.83 0.62 -16.98
N GLU A 389 -22.05 -0.14 -17.76
CA GLU A 389 -22.58 -1.04 -18.79
C GLU A 389 -23.33 -2.24 -18.18
N ILE A 390 -22.80 -2.86 -17.12
CA ILE A 390 -23.50 -3.95 -16.37
C ILE A 390 -24.86 -3.45 -15.85
N LYS A 391 -24.91 -2.23 -15.32
CA LYS A 391 -26.19 -1.65 -14.82
C LYS A 391 -27.23 -1.46 -15.91
N LYS A 392 -26.81 -1.14 -17.13
CA LYS A 392 -27.72 -0.94 -18.28
C LYS A 392 -28.27 -2.27 -18.80
N LYS A 393 -27.47 -3.34 -18.79
CA LYS A 393 -27.79 -4.65 -19.38
C LYS A 393 -27.51 -5.75 -18.37
N LYS A 394 -28.53 -6.17 -17.64
CA LYS A 394 -28.45 -7.22 -16.61
C LYS A 394 -29.31 -8.44 -17.00
N PRO A 395 -28.76 -9.65 -17.15
CA PRO A 395 -27.35 -9.96 -17.38
C PRO A 395 -26.84 -9.49 -18.74
N MET A 396 -25.53 -9.43 -18.92
CA MET A 396 -24.93 -9.06 -20.21
C MET A 396 -25.06 -10.17 -21.24
N PRO A 397 -25.12 -9.83 -22.55
CA PRO A 397 -25.06 -10.84 -23.62
C PRO A 397 -23.77 -11.66 -23.52
N LEU A 398 -23.90 -12.99 -23.49
CA LEU A 398 -22.81 -13.92 -23.24
C LEU A 398 -21.58 -13.71 -24.12
N GLY A 399 -21.78 -13.59 -25.45
CA GLY A 399 -20.68 -13.41 -26.40
C GLY A 399 -19.89 -12.11 -26.14
N LYS A 400 -20.59 -11.02 -25.74
CA LYS A 400 -19.96 -9.74 -25.41
C LYS A 400 -19.18 -9.83 -24.10
N ALA A 401 -19.76 -10.47 -23.08
CA ALA A 401 -19.10 -10.69 -21.80
C ALA A 401 -17.79 -11.47 -21.97
N LEU A 402 -17.83 -12.58 -22.70
CA LEU A 402 -16.65 -13.41 -22.95
C LEU A 402 -15.57 -12.70 -23.77
N SER A 403 -15.97 -11.86 -24.75
CA SER A 403 -15.02 -11.06 -25.53
C SER A 403 -14.26 -10.10 -24.60
N TRP A 404 -14.96 -9.36 -23.75
CA TRP A 404 -14.32 -8.41 -22.85
C TRP A 404 -13.50 -9.08 -21.74
N VAL A 405 -13.96 -10.22 -21.21
CA VAL A 405 -13.15 -11.02 -20.26
C VAL A 405 -11.83 -11.43 -20.91
N LYS A 406 -11.86 -11.85 -22.17
CA LYS A 406 -10.64 -12.19 -22.91
C LYS A 406 -9.73 -10.96 -23.11
N ASP A 407 -10.28 -9.81 -23.49
CA ASP A 407 -9.54 -8.55 -23.65
C ASP A 407 -8.87 -8.13 -22.33
N ILE A 408 -9.59 -8.24 -21.21
CA ILE A 408 -9.03 -7.99 -19.86
C ILE A 408 -7.90 -8.97 -19.55
N ALA A 409 -8.12 -10.27 -19.78
CA ALA A 409 -7.13 -11.31 -19.49
C ALA A 409 -5.84 -11.12 -20.32
N LEU A 410 -5.95 -10.72 -21.59
CA LEU A 410 -4.80 -10.41 -22.44
C LEU A 410 -4.02 -9.18 -21.94
N GLY A 411 -4.71 -8.09 -21.59
CA GLY A 411 -4.07 -6.90 -21.02
C GLY A 411 -3.40 -7.19 -19.67
N MET A 412 -4.03 -8.02 -18.83
CA MET A 412 -3.48 -8.43 -17.55
C MET A 412 -2.29 -9.39 -17.70
N ALA A 413 -2.30 -10.28 -18.70
CA ALA A 413 -1.17 -11.15 -19.01
C ALA A 413 0.09 -10.33 -19.32
N GLU A 414 -0.04 -9.26 -20.13
CA GLU A 414 1.07 -8.34 -20.43
C GLU A 414 1.57 -7.61 -19.17
N ALA A 415 0.64 -7.16 -18.31
CA ALA A 415 1.00 -6.53 -17.05
C ALA A 415 1.76 -7.48 -16.12
N HIS A 416 1.29 -8.71 -15.97
CA HIS A 416 1.94 -9.75 -15.15
C HIS A 416 3.33 -10.11 -15.68
N GLN A 417 3.51 -10.17 -17.01
CA GLN A 417 4.81 -10.39 -17.63
C GLN A 417 5.78 -9.24 -17.36
N ALA A 418 5.28 -8.01 -17.28
CA ALA A 418 6.06 -6.84 -16.85
C ALA A 418 6.30 -6.79 -15.32
N GLY A 419 5.82 -7.78 -14.56
CA GLY A 419 5.98 -7.85 -13.10
C GLY A 419 4.96 -7.01 -12.33
N VAL A 420 3.87 -6.54 -12.97
CA VAL A 420 2.85 -5.68 -12.35
C VAL A 420 1.62 -6.49 -11.99
N VAL A 421 1.21 -6.45 -10.74
CA VAL A 421 -0.05 -7.00 -10.22
C VAL A 421 -1.01 -5.85 -9.96
N HIS A 422 -2.24 -5.93 -10.47
CA HIS A 422 -3.21 -4.82 -10.40
C HIS A 422 -3.77 -4.62 -8.98
N ARG A 423 -4.13 -5.69 -8.30
CA ARG A 423 -4.63 -5.76 -6.92
C ARG A 423 -5.98 -5.06 -6.64
N ASP A 424 -6.54 -4.33 -7.58
CA ASP A 424 -7.85 -3.66 -7.47
C ASP A 424 -8.64 -3.77 -8.79
N LEU A 425 -8.62 -4.97 -9.40
CA LEU A 425 -9.36 -5.23 -10.65
C LEU A 425 -10.86 -5.30 -10.34
N LYS A 426 -11.61 -4.36 -10.90
CA LYS A 426 -13.06 -4.20 -10.67
C LYS A 426 -13.71 -3.47 -11.83
N PRO A 427 -15.05 -3.53 -11.99
CA PRO A 427 -15.76 -2.87 -13.10
C PRO A 427 -15.56 -1.35 -13.19
N ALA A 428 -15.21 -0.68 -12.09
CA ALA A 428 -14.92 0.75 -12.08
C ALA A 428 -13.58 1.10 -12.75
N ASN A 429 -12.63 0.15 -12.76
CA ASN A 429 -11.29 0.30 -13.35
C ASN A 429 -11.18 -0.30 -14.76
N LEU A 430 -12.32 -0.61 -15.37
CA LEU A 430 -12.46 -1.13 -16.73
C LEU A 430 -13.29 -0.16 -17.55
N LEU A 431 -12.64 0.53 -18.49
CA LEU A 431 -13.23 1.57 -19.32
C LEU A 431 -13.59 1.03 -20.70
N ILE A 432 -14.71 1.46 -21.24
CA ILE A 432 -15.21 1.03 -22.55
C ILE A 432 -15.59 2.27 -23.36
N ASN A 433 -15.06 2.40 -24.58
CA ASN A 433 -15.46 3.46 -25.51
C ASN A 433 -16.70 3.08 -26.34
N ASP A 434 -17.18 4.00 -27.14
CA ASP A 434 -18.37 3.79 -28.00
C ASP A 434 -18.17 2.71 -29.07
N ASP A 435 -16.93 2.44 -29.48
CA ASP A 435 -16.58 1.38 -30.44
C ASP A 435 -16.53 -0.01 -29.78
N GLY A 436 -16.68 -0.09 -28.45
CA GLY A 436 -16.63 -1.33 -27.66
C GLY A 436 -15.22 -1.78 -27.29
N LEU A 437 -14.18 -0.99 -27.55
CA LEU A 437 -12.83 -1.25 -27.06
C LEU A 437 -12.79 -1.07 -25.53
N LEU A 438 -12.20 -2.06 -24.84
CA LEU A 438 -12.03 -2.04 -23.39
C LEU A 438 -10.56 -1.72 -23.05
N LYS A 439 -10.35 -0.84 -22.03
CA LYS A 439 -9.04 -0.57 -21.45
C LYS A 439 -9.07 -0.67 -19.93
N ILE A 440 -8.00 -1.25 -19.38
CA ILE A 440 -7.75 -1.37 -17.94
C ILE A 440 -7.02 -0.12 -17.47
N VAL A 441 -7.47 0.46 -16.36
CA VAL A 441 -6.88 1.67 -15.74
C VAL A 441 -6.45 1.41 -14.30
N ASP A 442 -5.69 2.34 -13.74
CA ASP A 442 -5.30 2.38 -12.31
C ASP A 442 -4.40 1.23 -11.83
N PHE A 443 -3.45 0.81 -12.68
CA PHE A 443 -2.39 -0.13 -12.29
C PHE A 443 -1.50 0.43 -11.18
N GLY A 444 -1.21 -0.40 -10.18
CA GLY A 444 -0.17 -0.13 -9.18
C GLY A 444 -0.52 0.90 -8.09
N VAL A 445 -1.62 1.65 -8.24
CA VAL A 445 -2.00 2.70 -7.27
C VAL A 445 -2.41 2.10 -5.92
N ALA A 446 -3.04 0.92 -5.93
CA ALA A 446 -3.43 0.21 -4.71
C ALA A 446 -2.24 -0.46 -4.00
N ALA A 447 -1.21 -0.87 -4.75
CA ALA A 447 -0.01 -1.49 -4.21
C ALA A 447 0.86 -0.51 -3.41
N ALA A 448 0.92 0.75 -3.85
CA ALA A 448 1.69 1.79 -3.19
C ALA A 448 1.14 2.19 -1.82
N ALA A 449 -0.14 1.94 -1.57
CA ALA A 449 -0.82 2.30 -0.34
C ALA A 449 -0.82 1.16 0.72
N GLY A 450 -0.34 -0.05 0.37
CA GLY A 450 -0.24 -1.20 1.29
C GLY A 450 1.20 -1.46 1.74
N PRO A 451 1.43 -2.05 2.92
CA PRO A 451 2.75 -2.51 3.34
C PRO A 451 3.24 -3.66 2.44
N GLU A 452 4.54 -3.68 2.14
CA GLU A 452 5.19 -4.77 1.37
C GLU A 452 5.16 -6.13 2.09
N SER A 453 5.01 -6.13 3.40
CA SER A 453 4.86 -7.31 4.24
C SER A 453 3.38 -7.62 4.43
N GLY A 454 2.97 -8.82 4.06
CA GLY A 454 1.67 -9.49 4.11
C GLY A 454 0.61 -9.13 5.16
N ASP A 455 0.65 -7.97 5.73
CA ASP A 455 -0.39 -7.46 6.60
C ASP A 455 -1.46 -6.74 5.78
N ALA A 456 -2.70 -7.06 6.05
CA ALA A 456 -3.90 -6.63 5.36
C ALA A 456 -3.81 -5.17 4.88
N GLN A 457 -4.28 -4.91 3.67
CA GLN A 457 -4.42 -3.57 3.05
C GLN A 457 -5.35 -2.64 3.84
N LEU A 458 -5.21 -2.62 5.16
CA LEU A 458 -5.82 -1.63 6.03
C LEU A 458 -4.85 -0.44 6.13
N THR A 459 -5.28 0.70 5.63
CA THR A 459 -4.58 1.96 5.89
C THR A 459 -4.54 2.22 7.39
N LYS A 460 -3.55 2.99 7.85
CA LYS A 460 -3.47 3.56 9.22
C LYS A 460 -4.77 4.25 9.68
N THR A 461 -5.73 4.45 8.78
CA THR A 461 -7.02 5.11 9.00
C THR A 461 -8.22 4.17 9.00
N GLY A 462 -8.01 2.83 8.99
CA GLY A 462 -9.12 1.86 9.04
C GLY A 462 -9.94 1.76 7.73
N TYR A 463 -9.58 2.49 6.68
CA TYR A 463 -10.22 2.35 5.39
C TYR A 463 -9.64 1.15 4.64
N VAL A 464 -10.51 0.21 4.28
CA VAL A 464 -10.18 -0.85 3.32
C VAL A 464 -9.86 -0.17 1.99
N ILE A 465 -8.59 -0.21 1.56
CA ILE A 465 -8.23 0.27 0.22
C ILE A 465 -8.74 -0.73 -0.80
N GLY A 466 -9.74 -0.32 -1.56
CA GLY A 466 -10.36 -1.13 -2.60
C GLY A 466 -11.84 -1.42 -2.32
N SER A 467 -12.49 -2.04 -3.30
CA SER A 467 -13.87 -2.50 -3.15
C SER A 467 -13.85 -3.95 -2.67
N PRO A 468 -14.31 -4.29 -1.46
CA PRO A 468 -14.24 -5.64 -0.91
C PRO A 468 -14.95 -6.69 -1.79
N LYS A 469 -15.88 -6.27 -2.65
CA LYS A 469 -16.65 -7.14 -3.54
C LYS A 469 -15.85 -7.91 -4.59
N TYR A 470 -14.60 -7.50 -4.83
CA TYR A 470 -13.73 -8.09 -5.87
C TYR A 470 -12.39 -8.56 -5.30
N MET A 471 -12.21 -8.43 -4.00
CA MET A 471 -10.94 -8.70 -3.31
C MET A 471 -10.69 -10.22 -3.21
N ALA A 472 -9.47 -10.65 -3.49
CA ALA A 472 -9.12 -12.06 -3.38
C ALA A 472 -8.94 -12.50 -1.91
N PRO A 473 -9.23 -13.78 -1.56
CA PRO A 473 -9.10 -14.29 -0.20
C PRO A 473 -7.73 -14.02 0.44
N GLU A 474 -6.64 -14.18 -0.30
CA GLU A 474 -5.28 -13.90 0.19
C GLU A 474 -5.03 -12.41 0.49
N GLN A 475 -5.68 -11.49 -0.23
CA GLN A 475 -5.62 -10.05 0.07
C GLN A 475 -6.35 -9.74 1.37
N ILE A 476 -7.51 -10.35 1.57
CA ILE A 476 -8.33 -10.20 2.78
C ILE A 476 -7.59 -10.76 4.00
N LEU A 477 -6.89 -11.87 3.82
CA LEU A 477 -6.15 -12.56 4.89
C LEU A 477 -4.75 -11.98 5.14
N GLY A 478 -4.36 -10.89 4.45
CA GLY A 478 -3.03 -10.30 4.60
C GLY A 478 -1.88 -11.20 4.17
N LYS A 479 -2.14 -12.20 3.31
CA LYS A 479 -1.12 -13.10 2.78
C LYS A 479 -0.37 -12.43 1.61
N LYS A 480 0.77 -13.02 1.21
CA LYS A 480 1.50 -12.54 0.02
C LYS A 480 0.60 -12.55 -1.22
N VAL A 481 0.39 -11.38 -1.81
CA VAL A 481 -0.47 -11.17 -2.97
C VAL A 481 0.34 -11.25 -4.25
N GLY A 482 0.00 -12.21 -5.11
CA GLY A 482 0.58 -12.38 -6.44
C GLY A 482 -0.44 -12.14 -7.56
N HIS A 483 -0.06 -12.42 -8.79
CA HIS A 483 -0.91 -12.28 -9.98
C HIS A 483 -2.20 -13.14 -9.92
N HIS A 484 -2.23 -14.18 -9.11
CA HIS A 484 -3.43 -15.00 -8.89
C HIS A 484 -4.58 -14.23 -8.25
N ALA A 485 -4.30 -13.15 -7.53
CA ALA A 485 -5.35 -12.29 -6.97
C ALA A 485 -6.16 -11.60 -8.09
N ASP A 486 -5.49 -11.16 -9.16
CA ASP A 486 -6.15 -10.55 -10.30
C ASP A 486 -6.98 -11.58 -11.10
N ILE A 487 -6.55 -12.85 -11.14
CA ILE A 487 -7.33 -13.95 -11.76
C ILE A 487 -8.63 -14.17 -10.99
N TYR A 488 -8.56 -14.18 -9.65
CA TYR A 488 -9.73 -14.26 -8.81
C TYR A 488 -10.68 -13.07 -9.03
N SER A 489 -10.14 -11.85 -8.99
CA SER A 489 -10.93 -10.64 -9.21
C SER A 489 -11.59 -10.61 -10.60
N LEU A 490 -10.89 -11.09 -11.64
CA LEU A 490 -11.48 -11.24 -12.98
C LEU A 490 -12.60 -12.30 -12.99
N GLY A 491 -12.46 -13.41 -12.25
CA GLY A 491 -13.52 -14.39 -12.05
C GLY A 491 -14.78 -13.77 -11.44
N VAL A 492 -14.61 -12.91 -10.42
CA VAL A 492 -15.71 -12.17 -9.79
C VAL A 492 -16.36 -11.18 -10.77
N VAL A 493 -15.56 -10.45 -11.55
CA VAL A 493 -16.07 -9.56 -12.60
C VAL A 493 -16.86 -10.35 -13.66
N MET A 494 -16.34 -11.50 -14.10
CA MET A 494 -17.01 -12.37 -15.06
C MET A 494 -18.36 -12.88 -14.50
N TYR A 495 -18.38 -13.30 -13.23
CA TYR A 495 -19.61 -13.69 -12.56
C TYR A 495 -20.64 -12.58 -12.60
N GLU A 496 -20.24 -11.34 -12.22
CA GLU A 496 -21.15 -10.19 -12.22
C GLU A 496 -21.66 -9.82 -13.62
N MET A 497 -20.82 -9.89 -14.64
CA MET A 497 -21.25 -9.67 -16.03
C MET A 497 -22.31 -10.66 -16.48
N LEU A 498 -22.18 -11.92 -16.08
CA LEU A 498 -23.06 -13.01 -16.48
C LEU A 498 -24.37 -13.10 -15.69
N THR A 499 -24.36 -12.65 -14.43
CA THR A 499 -25.54 -12.71 -13.53
C THR A 499 -26.17 -11.35 -13.27
N GLY A 500 -25.43 -10.25 -13.51
CA GLY A 500 -25.84 -8.89 -13.22
C GLY A 500 -25.62 -8.43 -11.77
N THR A 501 -25.10 -9.32 -10.90
CA THR A 501 -24.76 -9.02 -9.50
C THR A 501 -23.47 -9.72 -9.10
N PRO A 502 -22.61 -9.11 -8.27
CA PRO A 502 -21.42 -9.77 -7.79
C PRO A 502 -21.78 -10.97 -6.89
N PRO A 503 -20.91 -12.00 -6.79
CA PRO A 503 -21.20 -13.24 -6.03
C PRO A 503 -21.40 -12.96 -4.55
N TYR A 504 -20.70 -11.98 -4.02
CA TYR A 504 -20.74 -11.58 -2.62
C TYR A 504 -21.05 -10.07 -2.52
N SER A 505 -22.21 -9.74 -1.97
CA SER A 505 -22.67 -8.35 -1.93
C SER A 505 -23.63 -8.06 -0.77
N LYS A 506 -23.91 -9.05 0.07
CA LYS A 506 -24.85 -8.92 1.20
C LYS A 506 -24.09 -8.57 2.47
N GLY A 507 -24.59 -7.58 3.20
CA GLY A 507 -23.99 -7.09 4.43
C GLY A 507 -23.01 -5.92 4.23
N ASP A 508 -22.29 -5.58 5.27
CA ASP A 508 -21.23 -4.58 5.25
C ASP A 508 -19.96 -5.06 4.56
N HIS A 509 -18.95 -4.22 4.54
CA HIS A 509 -17.67 -4.53 3.90
C HIS A 509 -17.02 -5.80 4.47
N MET A 510 -17.18 -6.01 5.78
CA MET A 510 -16.60 -7.15 6.48
C MET A 510 -17.30 -8.46 6.16
N ALA A 511 -18.64 -8.43 6.14
CA ALA A 511 -19.45 -9.57 5.73
C ALA A 511 -19.13 -9.99 4.31
N VAL A 512 -18.92 -9.03 3.39
CA VAL A 512 -18.51 -9.32 2.01
C VAL A 512 -17.11 -9.95 1.97
N MET A 513 -16.14 -9.41 2.71
CA MET A 513 -14.79 -10.00 2.79
C MET A 513 -14.82 -11.43 3.34
N TYR A 514 -15.60 -11.65 4.39
CA TYR A 514 -15.74 -13.00 4.96
C TYR A 514 -16.35 -13.99 3.96
N GLN A 515 -17.38 -13.58 3.19
CA GLN A 515 -17.97 -14.42 2.13
C GLN A 515 -16.94 -14.82 1.08
N HIS A 516 -16.00 -13.93 0.72
CA HIS A 516 -14.88 -14.26 -0.17
C HIS A 516 -13.94 -15.31 0.42
N VAL A 517 -13.66 -15.26 1.71
CA VAL A 517 -12.81 -16.24 2.41
C VAL A 517 -13.51 -17.59 2.55
N GLN A 518 -14.84 -17.60 2.77
CA GLN A 518 -15.64 -18.83 2.86
C GLN A 518 -15.92 -19.48 1.50
N GLY A 519 -16.00 -18.69 0.43
CA GLY A 519 -16.21 -19.18 -0.93
C GLY A 519 -17.61 -19.74 -1.23
N ASN A 520 -18.56 -19.53 -0.35
CA ASN A 520 -19.93 -20.02 -0.52
C ASN A 520 -20.75 -19.04 -1.35
N CYS A 521 -20.67 -19.12 -2.69
CA CYS A 521 -21.55 -18.36 -3.57
C CYS A 521 -22.55 -19.26 -4.29
N THR A 522 -23.68 -18.68 -4.67
CA THR A 522 -24.62 -19.34 -5.59
C THR A 522 -23.93 -19.52 -6.94
N PRO A 523 -23.93 -20.72 -7.52
CA PRO A 523 -23.40 -20.93 -8.87
C PRO A 523 -24.02 -20.01 -9.90
N CYS A 524 -23.22 -19.45 -10.81
CA CYS A 524 -23.70 -18.45 -11.77
C CYS A 524 -24.76 -19.02 -12.72
N GLU A 525 -24.68 -20.32 -13.04
CA GLU A 525 -25.65 -21.04 -13.86
C GLU A 525 -27.02 -21.25 -13.18
N GLU A 526 -27.07 -21.25 -11.85
CA GLU A 526 -28.34 -21.28 -11.10
C GLU A 526 -29.06 -19.94 -11.18
N LEU A 527 -28.31 -18.81 -11.18
CA LEU A 527 -28.88 -17.47 -11.29
C LEU A 527 -29.25 -17.11 -12.74
N ASN A 528 -28.50 -17.64 -13.70
CA ASN A 528 -28.76 -17.41 -15.12
C ASN A 528 -28.62 -18.74 -15.89
N PRO A 529 -29.73 -19.48 -16.09
CA PRO A 529 -29.73 -20.77 -16.79
C PRO A 529 -29.26 -20.73 -18.26
N ASN A 530 -29.06 -19.55 -18.83
CA ASN A 530 -28.48 -19.39 -20.16
C ASN A 530 -26.96 -19.50 -20.20
N ILE A 531 -26.31 -19.64 -19.03
CA ILE A 531 -24.86 -19.84 -18.94
C ILE A 531 -24.56 -21.34 -19.16
N PRO A 532 -23.80 -21.70 -20.19
CA PRO A 532 -23.36 -23.09 -20.38
C PRO A 532 -22.48 -23.57 -19.23
N GLU A 533 -22.60 -24.85 -18.84
CA GLU A 533 -21.79 -25.44 -17.78
C GLU A 533 -20.27 -25.24 -18.00
N SER A 534 -19.83 -25.35 -19.25
CA SER A 534 -18.42 -25.13 -19.60
C SER A 534 -17.89 -23.71 -19.20
N ILE A 535 -18.76 -22.70 -19.24
CA ILE A 535 -18.43 -21.33 -18.78
C ILE A 535 -18.50 -21.22 -17.27
N ALA A 536 -19.49 -21.86 -16.64
CA ALA A 536 -19.61 -21.90 -15.20
C ALA A 536 -18.37 -22.56 -14.53
N VAL A 537 -17.82 -23.60 -15.16
CA VAL A 537 -16.56 -24.23 -14.72
C VAL A 537 -15.39 -23.25 -14.74
N ILE A 538 -15.28 -22.42 -15.79
CA ILE A 538 -14.21 -21.40 -15.88
C ILE A 538 -14.35 -20.38 -14.74
N VAL A 539 -15.57 -19.89 -14.50
CA VAL A 539 -15.83 -18.93 -13.41
C VAL A 539 -15.45 -19.54 -12.06
N ARG A 540 -15.92 -20.77 -11.77
CA ARG A 540 -15.62 -21.47 -10.51
C ARG A 540 -14.11 -21.69 -10.33
N LYS A 541 -13.38 -22.11 -11.38
CA LYS A 541 -11.93 -22.31 -11.32
C LYS A 541 -11.23 -20.99 -11.04
N ALA A 542 -11.57 -19.90 -11.72
CA ALA A 542 -10.98 -18.58 -11.48
C ALA A 542 -11.23 -18.09 -10.07
N MET A 543 -12.41 -18.34 -9.50
CA MET A 543 -12.84 -17.92 -8.16
C MET A 543 -12.49 -18.93 -7.05
N SER A 544 -11.67 -19.96 -7.29
CA SER A 544 -11.27 -20.92 -6.27
C SER A 544 -10.57 -20.19 -5.10
N ILE A 545 -10.86 -20.62 -3.85
CA ILE A 545 -10.28 -20.01 -2.64
C ILE A 545 -8.77 -20.28 -2.62
N GLU A 546 -8.39 -21.54 -2.81
CA GLU A 546 -7.00 -21.96 -2.83
C GLU A 546 -6.34 -21.54 -4.14
N ILE A 547 -5.20 -20.85 -4.04
CA ILE A 547 -4.44 -20.35 -5.19
C ILE A 547 -4.09 -21.48 -6.17
N LYS A 548 -3.68 -22.64 -5.67
CA LYS A 548 -3.30 -23.81 -6.48
C LYS A 548 -4.43 -24.41 -7.34
N ASP A 549 -5.68 -24.11 -7.00
CA ASP A 549 -6.87 -24.61 -7.70
C ASP A 549 -7.39 -23.60 -8.76
N ARG A 550 -6.75 -22.42 -8.85
CA ARG A 550 -7.02 -21.40 -9.87
C ARG A 550 -6.27 -21.72 -11.17
N TYR A 551 -6.36 -20.81 -12.14
CA TYR A 551 -5.47 -20.78 -13.29
C TYR A 551 -4.08 -20.31 -12.86
N ASP A 552 -3.01 -20.90 -13.42
CA ASP A 552 -1.64 -20.49 -13.11
C ASP A 552 -1.29 -19.11 -13.70
N SER A 553 -1.99 -18.68 -14.75
CA SER A 553 -1.79 -17.39 -15.39
C SER A 553 -3.03 -16.90 -16.12
N MET A 554 -3.07 -15.60 -16.44
CA MET A 554 -4.10 -15.04 -17.31
C MET A 554 -4.07 -15.65 -18.71
N GLN A 555 -2.91 -16.08 -19.18
CA GLN A 555 -2.77 -16.75 -20.47
C GLN A 555 -3.46 -18.13 -20.47
N GLU A 556 -3.37 -18.91 -19.38
CA GLU A 556 -4.11 -20.17 -19.24
C GLU A 556 -5.64 -19.95 -19.27
N LEU A 557 -6.12 -18.89 -18.60
CA LEU A 557 -7.53 -18.51 -18.66
C LEU A 557 -7.96 -18.14 -20.09
N VAL A 558 -7.13 -17.41 -20.85
CA VAL A 558 -7.40 -17.09 -22.28
C VAL A 558 -7.52 -18.37 -23.11
N ILE A 559 -6.61 -19.34 -22.91
CA ILE A 559 -6.66 -20.64 -23.61
C ILE A 559 -7.98 -21.35 -23.30
N ALA A 560 -8.36 -21.42 -22.01
CA ALA A 560 -9.62 -22.04 -21.61
C ALA A 560 -10.86 -21.37 -22.25
N LEU A 561 -10.84 -20.05 -22.45
CA LEU A 561 -11.90 -19.32 -23.15
C LEU A 561 -11.92 -19.59 -24.66
N ASP A 562 -10.75 -19.80 -25.29
CA ASP A 562 -10.65 -20.10 -26.71
C ASP A 562 -11.08 -21.53 -27.04
N ASP A 563 -10.78 -22.50 -26.16
CA ASP A 563 -11.22 -23.89 -26.31
C ASP A 563 -12.76 -24.02 -26.33
N LEU A 564 -13.49 -23.11 -25.65
CA LEU A 564 -14.95 -23.06 -25.72
C LEU A 564 -15.46 -22.76 -27.14
N LYS A 565 -14.76 -21.94 -27.91
CA LYS A 565 -15.15 -21.60 -29.30
C LYS A 565 -14.89 -22.77 -30.26
N SER A 566 -13.82 -23.52 -30.01
CA SER A 566 -13.45 -24.68 -30.86
C SER A 566 -14.38 -25.86 -30.70
N ASN A 567 -15.05 -26.02 -29.56
CA ASN A 567 -15.98 -27.10 -29.27
C ASN A 567 -17.46 -26.81 -29.69
N GLN A 568 -17.73 -25.58 -30.18
CA GLN A 568 -19.06 -25.17 -30.67
C GLN A 568 -19.16 -25.13 -32.21
N THR A 569 -18.06 -25.38 -32.93
CA THR A 569 -17.99 -25.55 -34.39
C THR A 569 -17.90 -27.05 -34.71
#